data_2fec1a614c863acf7bb2c8ad89aabf35
#
_entry.id   2fec1a614c863acf7bb2c8ad89aabf35
#
_cell.length_a   1.000
_cell.length_b   1.000
_cell.length_c   1.000
_cell.angle_alpha   90.00
_cell.angle_beta   90.00
_cell.angle_gamma   90.00
#
_symmetry.space_group_name_H-M   'P 1'
#
loop_
_entity.id
_entity.type
_entity.pdbx_description
1 polymer ?
#
loop_
_entity_poly.entity_id
_entity_poly.type
_entity_poly.pdbx_seq_one_letter_code
_entity_poly.pdbx_strand_id
1 'polypeptide(L)'
;MSKVMVTGSAGGVGKAITHKPIQNGHEVRGFDRAINTREDGADGSDILDYRAVLKAASGQDVIIHLAAEPDEADFLDKLIEPNVRGLYNVCDAARQQGVPKLILASTVQLIAGHPKDAFVRLEDGARPINHYALTKLWAEGMGEMYARAYGLSVIAARLGWLPRSREHAEELRDSGWGTNVYLSHNDAARFFLKCVEVEMEPARFEIIFASSKAKKLRLDPEPAKRILDYEAEDIWPEGQPFI
;
A
#
# COMPACT_ATOMS: atom_id res chain seq x y z
N MET A 1 -17.10 -10.66 7.34
CA MET A 1 -16.91 -9.29 7.88
C MET A 1 -15.62 -9.31 8.69
N SER A 2 -14.63 -8.51 8.33
CA SER A 2 -13.31 -8.47 8.97
C SER A 2 -13.12 -7.14 9.69
N LYS A 3 -12.29 -7.14 10.75
CA LYS A 3 -11.80 -5.94 11.42
C LYS A 3 -10.48 -5.53 10.78
N VAL A 4 -10.43 -4.33 10.22
CA VAL A 4 -9.33 -3.85 9.39
C VAL A 4 -8.72 -2.58 10.01
N MET A 5 -7.46 -2.65 10.42
CA MET A 5 -6.69 -1.47 10.81
C MET A 5 -6.00 -0.88 9.57
N VAL A 6 -6.12 0.42 9.37
CA VAL A 6 -5.43 1.14 8.27
C VAL A 6 -4.51 2.18 8.86
N THR A 7 -3.19 1.98 8.77
CA THR A 7 -2.21 3.01 9.14
C THR A 7 -2.02 3.97 7.97
N GLY A 8 -1.79 5.25 8.25
CA GLY A 8 -1.74 6.27 7.20
C GLY A 8 -3.12 6.60 6.61
N SER A 9 -4.18 6.38 7.37
CA SER A 9 -5.58 6.51 6.93
C SER A 9 -5.98 7.93 6.52
N ALA A 10 -5.32 8.97 7.04
CA ALA A 10 -5.52 10.36 6.65
C ALA A 10 -4.70 10.80 5.42
N GLY A 11 -3.80 9.95 4.91
CA GLY A 11 -3.02 10.19 3.70
C GLY A 11 -3.84 10.03 2.41
N GLY A 12 -3.22 10.30 1.24
CA GLY A 12 -3.90 10.25 -0.05
C GLY A 12 -4.50 8.87 -0.37
N VAL A 13 -3.72 7.80 -0.27
CA VAL A 13 -4.22 6.43 -0.46
C VAL A 13 -5.19 6.04 0.65
N GLY A 14 -4.87 6.38 1.92
CA GLY A 14 -5.71 6.05 3.07
C GLY A 14 -7.12 6.61 2.92
N LYS A 15 -7.26 7.87 2.54
CA LYS A 15 -8.57 8.48 2.27
C LYS A 15 -9.32 7.79 1.14
N ALA A 16 -8.63 7.43 0.06
CA ALA A 16 -9.26 6.76 -1.07
C ALA A 16 -9.85 5.39 -0.69
N ILE A 17 -9.19 4.65 0.19
CA ILE A 17 -9.59 3.28 0.56
C ILE A 17 -10.50 3.21 1.79
N THR A 18 -10.42 4.16 2.72
CA THR A 18 -11.25 4.15 3.94
C THR A 18 -12.67 4.64 3.72
N HIS A 19 -12.94 5.39 2.64
CA HIS A 19 -14.29 5.83 2.28
C HIS A 19 -15.00 4.80 1.40
N LYS A 20 -16.12 4.25 1.89
CA LYS A 20 -17.12 3.38 1.23
C LYS A 20 -16.71 1.95 0.85
N PRO A 21 -15.70 1.62 -0.01
CA PRO A 21 -15.60 0.22 -0.45
C PRO A 21 -15.24 -0.76 0.67
N ILE A 22 -14.23 -0.43 1.48
CA ILE A 22 -13.83 -1.31 2.59
C ILE A 22 -14.88 -1.28 3.72
N GLN A 23 -15.52 -0.13 3.97
CA GLN A 23 -16.57 -0.03 5.01
C GLN A 23 -17.84 -0.82 4.66
N ASN A 24 -18.14 -1.07 3.38
CA ASN A 24 -19.35 -1.80 2.95
C ASN A 24 -19.36 -3.30 3.28
N GLY A 25 -18.57 -3.78 4.18
CA GLY A 25 -18.54 -5.20 4.58
C GLY A 25 -17.57 -5.46 5.72
N HIS A 26 -16.82 -4.43 6.14
CA HIS A 26 -15.76 -4.56 7.13
C HIS A 26 -15.82 -3.44 8.17
N GLU A 27 -15.36 -3.72 9.39
CA GLU A 27 -15.13 -2.73 10.43
C GLU A 27 -13.74 -2.10 10.24
N VAL A 28 -13.69 -0.82 9.88
CA VAL A 28 -12.43 -0.13 9.57
C VAL A 28 -12.02 0.79 10.71
N ARG A 29 -10.79 0.59 11.21
CA ARG A 29 -10.14 1.43 12.20
C ARG A 29 -9.00 2.21 11.55
N GLY A 30 -9.11 3.54 11.46
CA GLY A 30 -8.04 4.41 11.02
C GLY A 30 -6.98 4.58 12.11
N PHE A 31 -5.70 4.64 11.70
CA PHE A 31 -4.56 4.95 12.56
C PHE A 31 -3.66 5.94 11.84
N ASP A 32 -3.58 7.19 12.31
CA ASP A 32 -2.80 8.24 11.67
C ASP A 32 -2.50 9.37 12.66
N ARG A 33 -1.31 9.94 12.57
CA ARG A 33 -0.90 11.08 13.41
C ARG A 33 -1.69 12.37 13.18
N ALA A 34 -2.34 12.50 12.01
CA ALA A 34 -3.14 13.65 11.64
C ALA A 34 -4.61 13.55 12.08
N ILE A 35 -5.02 12.44 12.68
CA ILE A 35 -6.40 12.23 13.15
C ILE A 35 -6.56 12.82 14.54
N ASN A 36 -7.64 13.57 14.74
CA ASN A 36 -8.05 14.07 16.06
C ASN A 36 -8.90 13.00 16.76
N THR A 37 -8.40 12.44 17.87
CA THR A 37 -8.86 11.21 18.54
C THR A 37 -10.30 11.18 19.09
N ARG A 38 -11.16 12.13 18.75
CA ARG A 38 -12.48 12.29 19.40
C ARG A 38 -13.69 11.85 18.58
N GLU A 39 -13.50 11.52 17.31
CA GLU A 39 -14.59 11.14 16.42
C GLU A 39 -14.21 9.86 15.65
N ASP A 40 -15.12 8.90 15.56
CA ASP A 40 -15.11 7.73 14.67
C ASP A 40 -14.20 6.52 14.98
N GLY A 41 -13.75 6.30 16.21
CA GLY A 41 -13.00 5.08 16.56
C GLY A 41 -11.60 5.02 15.97
N ALA A 42 -11.08 6.14 15.43
CA ALA A 42 -9.74 6.28 14.90
C ALA A 42 -8.74 6.67 15.99
N ASP A 43 -7.52 6.16 15.90
CA ASP A 43 -6.42 6.51 16.81
C ASP A 43 -5.50 7.57 16.18
N GLY A 44 -5.52 8.78 16.73
CA GLY A 44 -4.55 9.83 16.41
C GLY A 44 -3.20 9.57 17.07
N SER A 45 -2.45 8.65 16.46
CA SER A 45 -1.15 8.22 17.01
C SER A 45 -0.12 8.03 15.90
N ASP A 46 1.15 8.05 16.28
CA ASP A 46 2.28 7.83 15.37
C ASP A 46 2.68 6.35 15.34
N ILE A 47 3.01 5.82 14.17
CA ILE A 47 3.56 4.46 14.00
C ILE A 47 4.89 4.26 14.72
N LEU A 48 5.55 5.34 15.13
CA LEU A 48 6.77 5.31 15.96
C LEU A 48 6.47 5.00 17.43
N ASP A 49 5.24 5.23 17.89
CA ASP A 49 4.78 4.79 19.21
C ASP A 49 4.36 3.31 19.16
N TYR A 50 5.31 2.43 19.43
CA TYR A 50 5.07 0.98 19.41
C TYR A 50 3.90 0.54 20.30
N ARG A 51 3.71 1.18 21.48
CA ARG A 51 2.62 0.81 22.40
C ARG A 51 1.26 1.17 21.81
N ALA A 52 1.15 2.32 21.15
CA ALA A 52 -0.07 2.72 20.46
C ALA A 52 -0.38 1.77 19.30
N VAL A 53 0.63 1.42 18.48
CA VAL A 53 0.47 0.47 17.36
C VAL A 53 0.04 -0.91 17.90
N LEU A 54 0.70 -1.42 18.95
CA LEU A 54 0.37 -2.70 19.55
C LEU A 54 -1.08 -2.75 20.07
N LYS A 55 -1.52 -1.67 20.74
CA LYS A 55 -2.90 -1.53 21.21
C LYS A 55 -3.90 -1.49 20.05
N ALA A 56 -3.59 -0.74 18.99
CA ALA A 56 -4.47 -0.60 17.83
C ALA A 56 -4.60 -1.90 17.01
N ALA A 57 -3.52 -2.70 16.94
CA ALA A 57 -3.49 -3.99 16.25
C ALA A 57 -4.29 -5.09 16.96
N SER A 58 -4.61 -4.90 18.25
CA SER A 58 -5.32 -5.92 19.05
C SER A 58 -6.71 -6.21 18.49
N GLY A 59 -6.98 -7.48 18.24
CA GLY A 59 -8.28 -7.99 17.76
C GLY A 59 -8.58 -7.62 16.30
N GLN A 60 -7.58 -7.21 15.51
CA GLN A 60 -7.74 -6.98 14.08
C GLN A 60 -7.53 -8.28 13.29
N ASP A 61 -8.28 -8.45 12.21
CA ASP A 61 -8.13 -9.55 11.26
C ASP A 61 -7.13 -9.20 10.15
N VAL A 62 -7.05 -7.92 9.79
CA VAL A 62 -6.17 -7.42 8.72
C VAL A 62 -5.56 -6.08 9.13
N ILE A 63 -4.27 -5.89 8.83
CA ILE A 63 -3.63 -4.58 8.88
C ILE A 63 -3.24 -4.16 7.46
N ILE A 64 -3.71 -2.98 7.03
CA ILE A 64 -3.23 -2.29 5.82
C ILE A 64 -2.26 -1.21 6.26
N HIS A 65 -0.98 -1.38 5.92
CA HIS A 65 0.07 -0.44 6.29
C HIS A 65 0.41 0.50 5.14
N LEU A 66 -0.12 1.73 5.22
CA LEU A 66 0.12 2.80 4.24
C LEU A 66 0.99 3.92 4.81
N ALA A 67 1.10 4.02 6.15
CA ALA A 67 1.85 5.08 6.80
C ALA A 67 3.33 5.02 6.42
N ALA A 68 3.82 6.08 5.79
CA ALA A 68 5.20 6.22 5.36
C ALA A 68 5.46 7.70 5.01
N GLU A 69 6.72 8.10 4.94
CA GLU A 69 7.09 9.26 4.14
C GLU A 69 7.00 8.86 2.67
N PRO A 70 6.12 9.47 1.87
CA PRO A 70 5.96 9.14 0.46
C PRO A 70 7.00 9.87 -0.38
N ASP A 71 7.43 9.26 -1.47
CA ASP A 71 8.39 9.78 -2.42
C ASP A 71 9.81 9.98 -1.89
N GLU A 72 10.72 10.43 -2.75
CA GLU A 72 12.12 10.68 -2.37
C GLU A 72 12.22 11.88 -1.42
N ALA A 73 12.94 11.70 -0.34
CA ALA A 73 13.21 12.68 0.69
C ALA A 73 14.56 12.41 1.34
N ASP A 74 15.00 13.27 2.26
CA ASP A 74 16.22 13.02 3.03
C ASP A 74 16.14 11.65 3.72
N PHE A 75 17.15 10.82 3.48
CA PHE A 75 17.12 9.43 3.93
C PHE A 75 17.17 9.31 5.44
N LEU A 76 18.07 10.06 6.08
CA LEU A 76 18.28 9.97 7.53
C LEU A 76 17.19 10.70 8.30
N ASP A 77 16.81 11.89 7.86
CA ASP A 77 15.92 12.76 8.62
C ASP A 77 14.43 12.48 8.34
N LYS A 78 14.09 11.88 7.19
CA LYS A 78 12.70 11.72 6.76
C LYS A 78 12.28 10.28 6.50
N LEU A 79 13.14 9.48 5.85
CA LEU A 79 12.74 8.14 5.40
C LEU A 79 12.94 7.05 6.47
N ILE A 80 14.03 7.06 7.23
CA ILE A 80 14.36 5.98 8.16
C ILE A 80 13.27 5.78 9.21
N GLU A 81 12.87 6.84 9.90
CA GLU A 81 11.94 6.70 11.03
C GLU A 81 10.59 6.11 10.57
N PRO A 82 9.83 6.70 9.63
CA PRO A 82 8.54 6.12 9.26
C PRO A 82 8.67 4.84 8.40
N ASN A 83 9.60 4.80 7.44
CA ASN A 83 9.60 3.74 6.44
C ASN A 83 10.35 2.48 6.88
N VAL A 84 11.25 2.59 7.87
CA VAL A 84 12.03 1.45 8.39
C VAL A 84 11.57 1.10 9.80
N ARG A 85 11.67 2.04 10.75
CA ARG A 85 11.30 1.79 12.15
C ARG A 85 9.79 1.66 12.33
N GLY A 86 9.00 2.56 11.71
CA GLY A 86 7.54 2.49 11.75
C GLY A 86 7.00 1.20 11.14
N LEU A 87 7.55 0.78 10.01
CA LEU A 87 7.24 -0.51 9.39
C LEU A 87 7.52 -1.68 10.33
N TYR A 88 8.72 -1.70 10.97
CA TYR A 88 9.06 -2.72 11.96
C TYR A 88 8.01 -2.78 13.08
N ASN A 89 7.65 -1.62 13.63
CA ASN A 89 6.65 -1.55 14.71
C ASN A 89 5.31 -2.17 14.30
N VAL A 90 4.85 -1.91 13.07
CA VAL A 90 3.58 -2.45 12.57
C VAL A 90 3.66 -3.96 12.34
N CYS A 91 4.73 -4.44 11.70
CA CYS A 91 4.92 -5.87 11.46
C CYS A 91 5.05 -6.66 12.76
N ASP A 92 5.82 -6.14 13.73
CA ASP A 92 5.98 -6.83 15.02
C ASP A 92 4.69 -6.77 15.86
N ALA A 93 3.96 -5.65 15.84
CA ALA A 93 2.66 -5.56 16.49
C ALA A 93 1.65 -6.55 15.89
N ALA A 94 1.61 -6.70 14.56
CA ALA A 94 0.77 -7.70 13.89
C ALA A 94 1.09 -9.11 14.40
N ARG A 95 2.38 -9.47 14.43
CA ARG A 95 2.85 -10.76 14.98
C ARG A 95 2.45 -10.95 16.44
N GLN A 96 2.73 -9.95 17.30
CA GLN A 96 2.47 -10.03 18.74
C GLN A 96 0.99 -10.16 19.08
N GLN A 97 0.12 -9.53 18.29
CA GLN A 97 -1.33 -9.56 18.45
C GLN A 97 -2.01 -10.72 17.71
N GLY A 98 -1.24 -11.53 16.99
CA GLY A 98 -1.76 -12.65 16.22
C GLY A 98 -2.63 -12.24 15.04
N VAL A 99 -2.38 -11.06 14.45
CA VAL A 99 -3.10 -10.59 13.25
C VAL A 99 -2.69 -11.49 12.08
N PRO A 100 -3.62 -12.21 11.44
CA PRO A 100 -3.26 -13.23 10.46
C PRO A 100 -2.83 -12.65 9.11
N LYS A 101 -3.29 -11.45 8.75
CA LYS A 101 -3.03 -10.87 7.41
C LYS A 101 -2.48 -9.45 7.50
N LEU A 102 -1.42 -9.21 6.71
CA LEU A 102 -0.77 -7.91 6.57
C LEU A 102 -0.69 -7.51 5.10
N ILE A 103 -1.14 -6.28 4.77
CA ILE A 103 -1.06 -5.70 3.44
C ILE A 103 -0.12 -4.51 3.53
N LEU A 104 1.01 -4.58 2.84
CA LEU A 104 2.07 -3.57 2.85
C LEU A 104 2.01 -2.73 1.57
N ALA A 105 1.95 -1.40 1.70
CA ALA A 105 2.13 -0.51 0.58
C ALA A 105 3.59 -0.49 0.13
N SER A 106 3.87 -1.12 -1.00
CA SER A 106 5.08 -0.98 -1.79
C SER A 106 4.84 0.04 -2.93
N THR A 107 5.68 0.08 -3.95
CA THR A 107 5.66 1.14 -4.97
C THR A 107 6.10 0.66 -6.34
N VAL A 108 5.51 1.22 -7.40
CA VAL A 108 6.05 1.05 -8.77
C VAL A 108 7.39 1.77 -8.99
N GLN A 109 7.86 2.62 -8.07
CA GLN A 109 9.21 3.18 -8.18
C GLN A 109 10.30 2.10 -8.09
N LEU A 110 9.97 0.91 -7.60
CA LEU A 110 10.86 -0.25 -7.64
C LEU A 110 11.23 -0.70 -9.06
N ILE A 111 10.46 -0.33 -10.06
CA ILE A 111 10.78 -0.66 -11.45
C ILE A 111 11.36 0.53 -12.24
N ALA A 112 11.66 1.64 -11.58
CA ALA A 112 12.10 2.87 -12.27
C ALA A 112 13.44 2.72 -13.02
N GLY A 113 14.29 1.78 -12.62
CA GLY A 113 15.54 1.45 -13.31
C GLY A 113 15.38 0.55 -14.56
N HIS A 114 14.17 0.09 -14.88
CA HIS A 114 13.90 -0.56 -16.16
C HIS A 114 13.65 0.48 -17.27
N PRO A 115 13.85 0.14 -18.57
CA PRO A 115 13.50 1.05 -19.66
C PRO A 115 12.07 1.58 -19.54
N LYS A 116 11.87 2.87 -19.85
CA LYS A 116 10.56 3.55 -19.64
C LYS A 116 9.42 2.93 -20.43
N ASP A 117 9.72 2.25 -21.52
CA ASP A 117 8.76 1.59 -22.41
C ASP A 117 8.66 0.08 -22.22
N ALA A 118 9.44 -0.51 -21.30
CA ALA A 118 9.41 -1.93 -21.01
C ALA A 118 8.08 -2.35 -20.36
N PHE A 119 7.55 -3.49 -20.77
CA PHE A 119 6.58 -4.25 -19.99
C PHE A 119 7.35 -5.00 -18.89
N VAL A 120 6.98 -4.82 -17.64
CA VAL A 120 7.71 -5.34 -16.48
C VAL A 120 6.87 -6.36 -15.72
N ARG A 121 7.42 -7.54 -15.55
CA ARG A 121 6.90 -8.61 -14.70
C ARG A 121 7.61 -8.62 -13.35
N LEU A 122 7.04 -9.34 -12.40
CA LEU A 122 7.67 -9.49 -11.06
C LEU A 122 9.03 -10.22 -11.16
N GLU A 123 9.15 -11.19 -12.06
CA GLU A 123 10.38 -11.95 -12.31
C GLU A 123 11.53 -11.13 -12.89
N ASP A 124 11.25 -9.97 -13.52
CA ASP A 124 12.29 -9.05 -14.01
C ASP A 124 13.05 -8.35 -12.87
N GLY A 125 12.56 -8.51 -11.64
CA GLY A 125 13.16 -8.02 -10.41
C GLY A 125 12.98 -6.52 -10.17
N ALA A 126 13.28 -6.11 -8.96
CA ALA A 126 13.28 -4.69 -8.58
C ALA A 126 14.58 -4.02 -9.03
N ARG A 127 14.47 -2.77 -9.52
CA ARG A 127 15.58 -1.89 -9.90
C ARG A 127 15.35 -0.49 -9.35
N PRO A 128 15.38 -0.30 -8.01
CA PRO A 128 15.20 1.00 -7.40
C PRO A 128 16.32 1.96 -7.81
N ILE A 129 15.97 3.24 -8.00
CA ILE A 129 16.93 4.30 -8.36
C ILE A 129 16.96 5.45 -7.35
N ASN A 130 16.21 5.34 -6.25
CA ASN A 130 16.18 6.31 -5.17
C ASN A 130 16.02 5.63 -3.81
N HIS A 131 16.27 6.37 -2.72
CA HIS A 131 16.24 5.84 -1.35
C HIS A 131 14.82 5.47 -0.90
N TYR A 132 13.81 6.23 -1.31
CA TYR A 132 12.41 5.89 -1.03
C TYR A 132 12.06 4.50 -1.56
N ALA A 133 12.33 4.23 -2.85
CA ALA A 133 12.09 2.92 -3.44
C ALA A 133 12.88 1.82 -2.70
N LEU A 134 14.12 2.11 -2.27
CA LEU A 134 14.91 1.16 -1.49
C LEU A 134 14.26 0.85 -0.14
N THR A 135 13.65 1.83 0.55
CA THR A 135 12.88 1.54 1.78
C THR A 135 11.66 0.67 1.51
N LYS A 136 11.05 0.77 0.32
CA LYS A 136 9.93 -0.09 -0.08
C LYS A 136 10.38 -1.51 -0.45
N LEU A 137 11.56 -1.67 -1.03
CA LEU A 137 12.18 -2.99 -1.22
C LEU A 137 12.48 -3.65 0.13
N TRP A 138 12.95 -2.87 1.11
CA TRP A 138 13.09 -3.33 2.50
C TRP A 138 11.75 -3.81 3.06
N ALA A 139 10.66 -3.09 2.79
CA ALA A 139 9.33 -3.48 3.24
C ALA A 139 8.86 -4.81 2.65
N GLU A 140 9.13 -5.06 1.37
CA GLU A 140 8.85 -6.35 0.73
C GLU A 140 9.64 -7.48 1.39
N GLY A 141 10.95 -7.29 1.59
CA GLY A 141 11.82 -8.28 2.27
C GLY A 141 11.41 -8.53 3.72
N MET A 142 10.97 -7.49 4.44
CA MET A 142 10.44 -7.65 5.80
C MET A 142 9.13 -8.45 5.79
N GLY A 143 8.21 -8.13 4.87
CA GLY A 143 6.96 -8.90 4.71
C GLY A 143 7.20 -10.37 4.43
N GLU A 144 8.11 -10.70 3.52
CA GLU A 144 8.51 -12.08 3.20
C GLU A 144 9.10 -12.78 4.43
N MET A 145 9.98 -12.10 5.17
CA MET A 145 10.57 -12.64 6.39
C MET A 145 9.50 -12.93 7.45
N TYR A 146 8.54 -12.00 7.69
CA TYR A 146 7.46 -12.23 8.65
C TYR A 146 6.52 -13.36 8.23
N ALA A 147 6.24 -13.50 6.95
CA ALA A 147 5.48 -14.65 6.43
C ALA A 147 6.21 -15.96 6.74
N ARG A 148 7.47 -16.07 6.34
CA ARG A 148 8.27 -17.29 6.48
C ARG A 148 8.57 -17.65 7.93
N ALA A 149 8.92 -16.65 8.76
CA ALA A 149 9.38 -16.91 10.13
C ALA A 149 8.25 -17.00 11.14
N TYR A 150 7.13 -16.32 10.91
CA TYR A 150 6.07 -16.16 11.90
C TYR A 150 4.68 -16.59 11.38
N GLY A 151 4.57 -17.02 10.14
CA GLY A 151 3.32 -17.58 9.60
C GLY A 151 2.28 -16.54 9.19
N LEU A 152 2.63 -15.25 9.11
CA LEU A 152 1.70 -14.23 8.64
C LEU A 152 1.42 -14.42 7.14
N SER A 153 0.19 -14.14 6.71
CA SER A 153 -0.12 -14.00 5.29
C SER A 153 0.12 -12.55 4.87
N VAL A 154 0.99 -12.31 3.90
CA VAL A 154 1.42 -10.95 3.54
C VAL A 154 1.24 -10.68 2.06
N ILE A 155 0.65 -9.54 1.73
CA ILE A 155 0.60 -8.98 0.37
C ILE A 155 1.41 -7.69 0.35
N ALA A 156 2.45 -7.63 -0.47
CA ALA A 156 3.17 -6.41 -0.79
C ALA A 156 2.59 -5.80 -2.09
N ALA A 157 1.84 -4.72 -1.96
CA ALA A 157 1.18 -4.03 -3.06
C ALA A 157 2.10 -2.98 -3.68
N ARG A 158 2.66 -3.23 -4.87
CA ARG A 158 3.41 -2.23 -5.65
C ARG A 158 2.42 -1.26 -6.29
N LEU A 159 2.11 -0.20 -5.53
CA LEU A 159 1.12 0.81 -5.94
C LEU A 159 1.61 1.62 -7.12
N GLY A 160 0.76 1.78 -8.12
CA GLY A 160 0.92 2.70 -9.22
C GLY A 160 0.95 4.16 -8.76
N TRP A 161 1.12 5.06 -9.71
CA TRP A 161 1.14 6.49 -9.44
C TRP A 161 -0.28 7.00 -9.17
N LEU A 162 -0.62 7.14 -7.88
CA LEU A 162 -1.89 7.69 -7.42
C LEU A 162 -1.69 9.20 -7.16
N PRO A 163 -2.33 10.10 -7.93
CA PRO A 163 -2.26 11.54 -7.69
C PRO A 163 -2.86 11.91 -6.33
N ARG A 164 -2.19 12.82 -5.61
CA ARG A 164 -2.59 13.28 -4.27
C ARG A 164 -2.98 14.76 -4.24
N SER A 165 -2.70 15.47 -5.33
CA SER A 165 -3.07 16.87 -5.57
C SER A 165 -3.22 17.10 -7.07
N ARG A 166 -3.68 18.31 -7.45
CA ARG A 166 -3.75 18.74 -8.86
C ARG A 166 -2.36 18.80 -9.49
N GLU A 167 -1.39 19.38 -8.80
CA GLU A 167 0.00 19.50 -9.26
C GLU A 167 0.60 18.10 -9.50
N HIS A 168 0.37 17.16 -8.59
CA HIS A 168 0.83 15.77 -8.74
C HIS A 168 0.15 15.05 -9.91
N ALA A 169 -1.11 15.38 -10.22
CA ALA A 169 -1.81 14.87 -11.40
C ALA A 169 -1.24 15.45 -12.71
N GLU A 170 -0.88 16.72 -12.72
CA GLU A 170 -0.21 17.37 -13.84
C GLU A 170 1.18 16.79 -14.08
N GLU A 171 1.96 16.60 -13.03
CA GLU A 171 3.28 15.95 -13.08
C GLU A 171 3.19 14.53 -13.66
N LEU A 172 2.22 13.73 -13.21
CA LEU A 172 1.96 12.40 -13.77
C LEU A 172 1.68 12.48 -15.28
N ARG A 173 0.78 13.39 -15.70
CA ARG A 173 0.42 13.59 -17.11
C ARG A 173 1.66 13.91 -17.95
N ASP A 174 2.49 14.82 -17.46
CA ASP A 174 3.61 15.41 -18.22
C ASP A 174 4.89 14.56 -18.16
N SER A 175 4.95 13.55 -17.29
CA SER A 175 6.11 12.66 -17.13
C SER A 175 6.42 11.79 -18.35
N GLY A 176 5.47 11.63 -19.30
CA GLY A 176 5.59 10.80 -20.49
C GLY A 176 5.46 9.29 -20.27
N TRP A 177 5.40 8.82 -19.00
CA TRP A 177 5.20 7.40 -18.66
C TRP A 177 4.22 7.20 -17.50
N GLY A 178 3.93 8.24 -16.73
CA GLY A 178 3.09 8.17 -15.53
C GLY A 178 1.69 7.62 -15.82
N THR A 179 1.11 7.97 -16.96
CA THR A 179 -0.21 7.46 -17.38
C THR A 179 -0.21 5.94 -17.63
N ASN A 180 0.95 5.31 -17.85
CA ASN A 180 1.09 3.86 -18.03
C ASN A 180 1.27 3.09 -16.72
N VAL A 181 1.43 3.80 -15.61
CA VAL A 181 1.51 3.26 -14.25
C VAL A 181 0.51 3.95 -13.32
N TYR A 182 -0.46 4.65 -13.87
CA TYR A 182 -1.50 5.33 -13.13
C TYR A 182 -2.29 4.37 -12.24
N LEU A 183 -2.64 4.82 -11.04
CA LEU A 183 -3.61 4.17 -10.16
C LEU A 183 -4.68 5.19 -9.77
N SER A 184 -5.93 4.96 -10.16
CA SER A 184 -7.05 5.78 -9.75
C SER A 184 -7.39 5.57 -8.27
N HIS A 185 -8.06 6.52 -7.66
CA HIS A 185 -8.58 6.38 -6.30
C HIS A 185 -9.64 5.26 -6.22
N ASN A 186 -10.46 5.11 -7.26
CA ASN A 186 -11.47 4.06 -7.30
C ASN A 186 -10.83 2.68 -7.46
N ASP A 187 -9.85 2.53 -8.37
CA ASP A 187 -9.13 1.26 -8.55
C ASP A 187 -8.31 0.90 -7.31
N ALA A 188 -7.69 1.88 -6.64
CA ALA A 188 -7.02 1.65 -5.36
C ALA A 188 -8.01 1.08 -4.33
N ALA A 189 -9.20 1.66 -4.21
CA ALA A 189 -10.23 1.19 -3.30
C ALA A 189 -10.68 -0.24 -3.61
N ARG A 190 -10.94 -0.56 -4.89
CA ARG A 190 -11.29 -1.91 -5.35
C ARG A 190 -10.17 -2.92 -5.07
N PHE A 191 -8.92 -2.55 -5.38
CA PHE A 191 -7.75 -3.39 -5.16
C PHE A 191 -7.57 -3.75 -3.67
N PHE A 192 -7.60 -2.76 -2.79
CA PHE A 192 -7.43 -3.02 -1.36
C PHE A 192 -8.61 -3.80 -0.76
N LEU A 193 -9.83 -3.61 -1.26
CA LEU A 193 -10.98 -4.44 -0.86
C LEU A 193 -10.71 -5.92 -1.21
N LYS A 194 -10.27 -6.20 -2.43
CA LYS A 194 -9.90 -7.55 -2.86
C LYS A 194 -8.75 -8.15 -2.02
N CYS A 195 -7.75 -7.33 -1.64
CA CYS A 195 -6.69 -7.77 -0.73
C CYS A 195 -7.22 -8.14 0.67
N VAL A 196 -8.24 -7.43 1.17
CA VAL A 196 -8.87 -7.75 2.45
C VAL A 196 -9.66 -9.04 2.36
N GLU A 197 -10.42 -9.23 1.29
CA GLU A 197 -11.36 -10.35 1.12
C GLU A 197 -10.70 -11.66 0.70
N VAL A 198 -9.57 -11.62 -0.01
CA VAL A 198 -8.90 -12.85 -0.47
C VAL A 198 -8.53 -13.75 0.70
N GLU A 199 -8.88 -15.03 0.59
CA GLU A 199 -8.36 -16.04 1.50
C GLU A 199 -6.93 -16.43 1.12
N MET A 200 -6.04 -16.45 2.08
CA MET A 200 -4.63 -16.80 1.89
C MET A 200 -4.24 -17.93 2.85
N GLU A 201 -3.48 -18.88 2.34
CA GLU A 201 -2.82 -19.86 3.18
C GLU A 201 -1.85 -19.19 4.16
N PRO A 202 -1.71 -19.71 5.39
CA PRO A 202 -0.71 -19.22 6.34
C PRO A 202 0.71 -19.21 5.74
N ALA A 203 1.53 -18.27 6.17
CA ALA A 203 2.92 -18.09 5.71
C ALA A 203 3.07 -17.74 4.22
N ARG A 204 2.00 -17.36 3.53
CA ARG A 204 2.05 -16.97 2.13
C ARG A 204 2.49 -15.49 1.99
N PHE A 205 3.43 -15.28 1.09
CA PHE A 205 3.88 -13.95 0.69
C PHE A 205 3.64 -13.75 -0.80
N GLU A 206 2.99 -12.63 -1.17
CA GLU A 206 2.72 -12.28 -2.55
C GLU A 206 3.11 -10.83 -2.82
N ILE A 207 3.74 -10.58 -3.96
CA ILE A 207 3.96 -9.23 -4.49
C ILE A 207 2.97 -9.03 -5.65
N ILE A 208 2.27 -7.91 -5.67
CA ILE A 208 1.23 -7.63 -6.68
C ILE A 208 1.34 -6.19 -7.14
N PHE A 209 1.32 -5.94 -8.46
CA PHE A 209 1.15 -4.61 -8.99
C PHE A 209 -0.31 -4.17 -8.87
N ALA A 210 -0.52 -2.95 -8.36
CA ALA A 210 -1.81 -2.27 -8.30
C ALA A 210 -1.77 -1.06 -9.24
N SER A 211 -2.43 -1.13 -10.38
CA SER A 211 -2.53 -0.04 -11.34
C SER A 211 -3.90 -0.01 -11.99
N SER A 212 -4.27 1.14 -12.56
CA SER A 212 -5.41 1.27 -13.45
C SER A 212 -5.08 0.78 -14.86
N LYS A 213 -6.07 0.73 -15.75
CA LYS A 213 -5.85 0.44 -17.18
C LYS A 213 -4.89 1.44 -17.79
N ALA A 214 -4.11 1.00 -18.75
CA ALA A 214 -3.18 1.85 -19.48
C ALA A 214 -3.31 1.62 -21.00
N LYS A 215 -3.14 2.70 -21.79
CA LYS A 215 -3.08 2.59 -23.26
C LYS A 215 -1.87 1.77 -23.71
N LYS A 216 -0.75 1.90 -23.00
CA LYS A 216 0.43 1.07 -23.18
C LYS A 216 0.71 0.37 -21.86
N LEU A 217 0.46 -0.92 -21.80
CA LEU A 217 0.65 -1.72 -20.60
C LEU A 217 2.13 -1.78 -20.22
N ARG A 218 2.45 -1.39 -18.99
CA ARG A 218 3.81 -1.39 -18.44
C ARG A 218 3.99 -2.40 -17.32
N LEU A 219 2.93 -2.65 -16.56
CA LEU A 219 2.92 -3.55 -15.41
C LEU A 219 2.13 -4.80 -15.74
N ASP A 220 2.63 -5.96 -15.32
CA ASP A 220 1.93 -7.22 -15.50
C ASP A 220 0.69 -7.30 -14.58
N PRO A 221 -0.53 -7.36 -15.14
CA PRO A 221 -1.75 -7.45 -14.35
C PRO A 221 -2.10 -8.88 -13.90
N GLU A 222 -1.45 -9.91 -14.45
CA GLU A 222 -1.82 -11.31 -14.23
C GLU A 222 -1.74 -11.75 -12.77
N PRO A 223 -0.74 -11.33 -11.95
CA PRO A 223 -0.76 -11.66 -10.52
C PRO A 223 -1.99 -11.11 -9.79
N ALA A 224 -2.40 -9.87 -10.08
CA ALA A 224 -3.59 -9.27 -9.47
C ALA A 224 -4.87 -10.03 -9.86
N LYS A 225 -5.01 -10.39 -11.12
CA LYS A 225 -6.14 -11.18 -11.62
C LYS A 225 -6.18 -12.58 -11.01
N ARG A 226 -5.05 -13.29 -11.05
CA ARG A 226 -4.98 -14.68 -10.58
C ARG A 226 -5.14 -14.83 -9.08
N ILE A 227 -4.56 -13.90 -8.29
CA ILE A 227 -4.51 -14.00 -6.83
C ILE A 227 -5.72 -13.34 -6.17
N LEU A 228 -6.12 -12.17 -6.68
CA LEU A 228 -7.16 -11.34 -6.07
C LEU A 228 -8.49 -11.35 -6.83
N ASP A 229 -8.57 -11.96 -8.00
CA ASP A 229 -9.69 -11.77 -8.93
C ASP A 229 -9.96 -10.27 -9.14
N TYR A 230 -8.88 -9.49 -9.31
CA TYR A 230 -8.92 -8.05 -9.51
C TYR A 230 -8.61 -7.70 -10.95
N GLU A 231 -9.48 -6.90 -11.54
CA GLU A 231 -9.26 -6.24 -12.82
C GLU A 231 -9.49 -4.73 -12.64
N ALA A 232 -8.55 -3.92 -13.14
CA ALA A 232 -8.71 -2.48 -13.14
C ALA A 232 -9.89 -2.04 -14.01
N GLU A 233 -10.57 -0.96 -13.65
CA GLU A 233 -11.71 -0.43 -14.40
C GLU A 233 -11.40 0.91 -15.06
N ASP A 234 -10.74 1.81 -14.31
CA ASP A 234 -10.47 3.17 -14.75
C ASP A 234 -9.24 3.24 -15.68
N ILE A 235 -9.22 4.25 -16.54
CA ILE A 235 -8.06 4.63 -17.35
C ILE A 235 -7.81 6.13 -17.15
N TRP A 236 -6.56 6.57 -17.17
CA TRP A 236 -6.25 8.00 -17.01
C TRP A 236 -7.07 8.89 -17.95
N PRO A 237 -7.73 9.97 -17.48
CA PRO A 237 -7.73 10.52 -16.11
C PRO A 237 -8.91 10.08 -15.21
N GLU A 238 -9.63 9.02 -15.53
CA GLU A 238 -10.82 8.56 -14.81
C GLU A 238 -10.49 8.18 -13.35
N GLY A 239 -11.48 8.35 -12.46
CA GLY A 239 -11.43 7.85 -11.08
C GLY A 239 -10.48 8.60 -10.16
N GLN A 240 -10.00 9.81 -10.53
CA GLN A 240 -9.22 10.69 -9.67
C GLN A 240 -9.94 12.04 -9.45
N PRO A 241 -9.80 12.68 -8.26
CA PRO A 241 -10.62 13.82 -7.87
C PRO A 241 -10.05 15.20 -8.27
N PHE A 242 -8.90 15.28 -8.97
CA PHE A 242 -8.16 16.53 -9.14
C PHE A 242 -8.23 17.16 -10.53
N ILE A 243 -8.80 16.48 -11.55
CA ILE A 243 -8.95 16.99 -12.93
C ILE A 243 -10.41 16.94 -13.35
#